data_636e8f148b01230d70a2a2deb833805d
#
_entry.id   636e8f148b01230d70a2a2deb833805d
#
_cell.length_a   1.000
_cell.length_b   1.000
_cell.length_c   1.000
_cell.angle_alpha   90.00
_cell.angle_beta   90.00
_cell.angle_gamma   90.00
#
_symmetry.space_group_name_H-M   'P 1'
#
loop_
_entity.id
_entity.type
_entity.pdbx_description
1 polymer ?
#
loop_
_entity_poly.entity_id
_entity_poly.type
_entity_poly.pdbx_seq_one_letter_code
_entity_poly.pdbx_strand_id
1 'polypeptide(L)'
;MDKKYSSEGYYYMCGIAEEKLGRLGLTLPKAASPKVAKILNWKRSGNLLFISGQVPRVDGEISWIGKVGREFTLEQGQQAARDSTLMMLACIKEALGTLDKVEEIVRVKGYINVEPDFTEVSACLNGASELLVELYGDPGQHTRTAIGVASMPFGVAIEVEGIFEVS
;
A
#
# COMPACT_ATOMS: atom_id res chain seq x y z
N MET A 1 -31.93 -15.07 -2.93
CA MET A 1 -32.29 -13.69 -3.30
C MET A 1 -31.11 -13.11 -4.03
N ASP A 2 -31.08 -13.29 -5.36
CA ASP A 2 -29.96 -12.92 -6.23
C ASP A 2 -29.99 -11.41 -6.46
N LYS A 3 -28.99 -10.68 -5.93
CA LYS A 3 -28.75 -9.30 -6.34
C LYS A 3 -28.11 -9.34 -7.73
N LYS A 4 -28.91 -9.08 -8.76
CA LYS A 4 -28.46 -8.75 -10.11
C LYS A 4 -27.58 -7.49 -10.03
N TYR A 5 -26.28 -7.64 -10.20
CA TYR A 5 -25.41 -6.52 -10.55
C TYR A 5 -25.75 -6.10 -11.97
N SER A 6 -26.27 -4.90 -12.16
CA SER A 6 -26.55 -4.35 -13.48
C SER A 6 -25.22 -4.03 -14.17
N SER A 7 -25.12 -4.34 -15.45
CA SER A 7 -23.96 -4.08 -16.32
C SER A 7 -23.56 -2.58 -16.41
N GLU A 8 -24.39 -1.68 -15.96
CA GLU A 8 -24.12 -0.23 -15.91
C GLU A 8 -23.14 0.18 -14.79
N GLY A 9 -23.02 -0.60 -13.70
CA GLY A 9 -22.06 -0.34 -12.62
C GLY A 9 -20.60 -0.56 -13.01
N TYR A 10 -20.33 -1.44 -13.98
CA TYR A 10 -18.96 -1.76 -14.42
C TYR A 10 -18.31 -0.65 -15.28
N TYR A 11 -19.09 0.13 -16.00
CA TYR A 11 -18.57 1.19 -16.88
C TYR A 11 -18.08 2.43 -16.12
N TYR A 12 -18.53 2.65 -14.87
CA TYR A 12 -18.12 3.79 -14.05
C TYR A 12 -16.84 3.57 -13.24
N MET A 13 -16.26 2.37 -13.23
CA MET A 13 -15.06 2.06 -12.43
C MET A 13 -13.74 2.27 -13.21
N CYS A 14 -13.78 2.43 -14.53
CA CYS A 14 -12.59 2.72 -15.33
C CYS A 14 -12.22 4.19 -15.19
N GLY A 15 -11.07 4.48 -14.59
CA GLY A 15 -10.54 5.84 -14.44
C GLY A 15 -10.68 6.47 -13.05
N ILE A 16 -11.35 5.81 -12.07
CA ILE A 16 -11.66 6.43 -10.76
C ILE A 16 -10.43 6.54 -9.86
N ALA A 17 -9.60 5.51 -9.77
CA ALA A 17 -8.44 5.51 -8.85
C ALA A 17 -7.36 6.48 -9.31
N GLU A 18 -7.05 6.51 -10.62
CA GLU A 18 -6.09 7.45 -11.20
C GLU A 18 -6.58 8.90 -11.07
N GLU A 19 -7.86 9.15 -11.30
CA GLU A 19 -8.47 10.48 -11.16
C GLU A 19 -8.45 10.95 -9.70
N LYS A 20 -8.84 10.08 -8.76
CA LYS A 20 -8.81 10.39 -7.33
C LYS A 20 -7.39 10.67 -6.83
N LEU A 21 -6.40 9.89 -7.28
CA LEU A 21 -4.99 10.14 -6.97
C LEU A 21 -4.60 11.57 -7.37
N GLY A 22 -4.97 11.99 -8.59
CA GLY A 22 -4.73 13.36 -9.08
C GLY A 22 -5.48 14.43 -8.27
N ARG A 23 -6.75 14.20 -7.91
CA ARG A 23 -7.55 15.13 -7.07
C ARG A 23 -6.97 15.31 -5.67
N LEU A 24 -6.33 14.28 -5.12
CA LEU A 24 -5.61 14.32 -3.84
C LEU A 24 -4.25 15.03 -3.95
N GLY A 25 -3.85 15.46 -5.16
CA GLY A 25 -2.55 16.06 -5.40
C GLY A 25 -1.39 15.07 -5.21
N LEU A 26 -1.67 13.77 -5.23
CA LEU A 26 -0.68 12.72 -5.04
C LEU A 26 -0.04 12.32 -6.37
N THR A 27 1.27 12.11 -6.33
CA THR A 27 2.05 11.59 -7.46
C THR A 27 2.69 10.28 -7.04
N LEU A 28 2.56 9.24 -7.87
CA LEU A 28 3.25 7.99 -7.61
C LEU A 28 4.75 8.15 -7.83
N PRO A 29 5.57 7.67 -6.89
CA PRO A 29 7.01 7.57 -7.12
C PRO A 29 7.31 6.58 -8.23
N LYS A 30 8.54 6.56 -8.72
CA LYS A 30 9.01 5.49 -9.60
C LYS A 30 9.12 4.20 -8.81
N ALA A 31 8.56 3.10 -9.33
CA ALA A 31 8.71 1.77 -8.71
C ALA A 31 10.22 1.43 -8.58
N ALA A 32 10.62 1.04 -7.37
CA ALA A 32 12.02 0.71 -7.10
C ALA A 32 12.33 -0.70 -7.62
N SER A 33 13.37 -0.83 -8.44
CA SER A 33 13.84 -2.17 -8.87
C SER A 33 14.73 -2.78 -7.80
N PRO A 34 14.50 -4.03 -7.37
CA PRO A 34 15.38 -4.73 -6.44
C PRO A 34 16.76 -4.93 -7.10
N LYS A 35 17.78 -4.24 -6.61
CA LYS A 35 19.14 -4.32 -7.22
C LYS A 35 19.99 -5.45 -6.66
N VAL A 36 19.64 -5.98 -5.49
CA VAL A 36 20.52 -6.84 -4.67
C VAL A 36 19.98 -8.27 -4.52
N ALA A 37 18.68 -8.47 -4.70
CA ALA A 37 18.04 -9.77 -4.54
C ALA A 37 17.40 -10.24 -5.87
N LYS A 38 17.36 -11.54 -6.09
CA LYS A 38 16.62 -12.16 -7.21
C LYS A 38 15.14 -12.27 -6.86
N ILE A 39 14.51 -11.13 -6.56
CA ILE A 39 13.07 -11.00 -6.25
C ILE A 39 12.38 -10.10 -7.26
N LEU A 40 11.07 -10.17 -7.32
CA LEU A 40 10.21 -9.32 -8.14
C LEU A 40 9.46 -8.35 -7.25
N ASN A 41 9.17 -7.15 -7.73
CA ASN A 41 8.27 -6.20 -7.05
C ASN A 41 6.84 -6.73 -6.98
N TRP A 42 6.45 -7.51 -7.98
CA TRP A 42 5.12 -8.08 -8.09
C TRP A 42 5.13 -9.42 -8.80
N LYS A 43 4.11 -10.23 -8.53
CA LYS A 43 3.85 -11.47 -9.26
C LYS A 43 2.35 -11.67 -9.40
N ARG A 44 1.90 -11.97 -10.63
CA ARG A 44 0.51 -12.31 -10.92
C ARG A 44 0.32 -13.83 -10.92
N SER A 45 -0.78 -14.30 -10.30
CA SER A 45 -1.23 -15.67 -10.34
C SER A 45 -2.75 -15.69 -10.54
N GLY A 46 -3.20 -16.06 -11.74
CA GLY A 46 -4.61 -15.90 -12.12
C GLY A 46 -5.01 -14.42 -12.11
N ASN A 47 -6.05 -14.09 -11.37
CA ASN A 47 -6.53 -12.72 -11.14
C ASN A 47 -5.94 -12.07 -9.88
N LEU A 48 -5.03 -12.74 -9.16
CA LEU A 48 -4.37 -12.18 -7.99
C LEU A 48 -3.01 -11.59 -8.33
N LEU A 49 -2.78 -10.36 -7.91
CA LEU A 49 -1.53 -9.64 -7.99
C LEU A 49 -0.93 -9.53 -6.58
N PHE A 50 0.23 -10.13 -6.40
CA PHE A 50 1.01 -10.09 -5.17
C PHE A 50 2.07 -9.01 -5.29
N ILE A 51 2.11 -8.07 -4.36
CA ILE A 51 3.12 -7.02 -4.30
C ILE A 51 4.06 -7.31 -3.13
N SER A 52 5.37 -7.34 -3.42
CA SER A 52 6.41 -7.48 -2.40
C SER A 52 6.44 -6.28 -1.46
N GLY A 53 6.97 -6.47 -0.26
CA GLY A 53 7.12 -5.41 0.73
C GLY A 53 7.78 -4.16 0.14
N GLN A 54 7.12 -3.03 0.34
CA GLN A 54 7.58 -1.71 -0.08
C GLN A 54 7.91 -0.86 1.12
N VAL A 55 9.08 -0.24 1.10
CA VAL A 55 9.53 0.72 2.10
C VAL A 55 9.26 2.15 1.64
N PRO A 56 9.06 3.10 2.56
CA PRO A 56 8.74 4.47 2.18
C PRO A 56 9.92 5.15 1.48
N ARG A 57 9.64 5.88 0.41
CA ARG A 57 10.60 6.70 -0.32
C ARG A 57 10.04 8.07 -0.62
N VAL A 58 10.89 9.07 -0.50
CA VAL A 58 10.62 10.45 -0.92
C VAL A 58 11.70 10.82 -1.94
N ASP A 59 11.30 11.35 -3.08
CA ASP A 59 12.21 11.72 -4.19
C ASP A 59 13.14 10.58 -4.63
N GLY A 60 12.68 9.32 -4.50
CA GLY A 60 13.45 8.12 -4.86
C GLY A 60 14.39 7.60 -3.77
N GLU A 61 14.64 8.39 -2.72
CA GLU A 61 15.50 8.02 -1.59
C GLU A 61 14.70 7.39 -0.46
N ILE A 62 15.32 6.45 0.27
CA ILE A 62 14.72 5.83 1.45
C ILE A 62 14.48 6.91 2.51
N SER A 63 13.28 6.93 3.04
CA SER A 63 12.82 7.90 4.04
C SER A 63 12.35 7.20 5.32
N TRP A 64 12.01 7.98 6.34
CA TRP A 64 11.47 7.48 7.61
C TRP A 64 12.37 6.44 8.29
N ILE A 65 13.67 6.73 8.42
CA ILE A 65 14.65 5.84 9.09
C ILE A 65 14.57 6.06 10.60
N GLY A 66 14.10 5.05 11.33
CA GLY A 66 13.90 5.11 12.79
C GLY A 66 12.74 4.21 13.24
N LYS A 67 12.36 4.35 14.51
CA LYS A 67 11.28 3.59 15.16
C LYS A 67 10.10 4.48 15.51
N VAL A 68 8.91 3.94 15.36
CA VAL A 68 7.70 4.55 15.90
C VAL A 68 7.67 4.35 17.42
N GLY A 69 7.32 5.40 18.13
CA GLY A 69 7.42 5.45 19.60
C GLY A 69 8.75 5.96 20.13
N ARG A 70 9.76 6.18 19.25
CA ARG A 70 11.05 6.77 19.62
C ARG A 70 11.42 7.95 18.72
N GLU A 71 11.84 7.70 17.46
CA GLU A 71 12.15 8.77 16.50
C GLU A 71 10.89 9.39 15.90
N PHE A 72 9.81 8.62 15.80
CA PHE A 72 8.58 9.03 15.16
C PHE A 72 7.36 8.88 16.08
N THR A 73 6.42 9.83 15.96
CA THR A 73 5.10 9.74 16.60
C THR A 73 4.21 8.74 15.85
N LEU A 74 3.02 8.44 16.39
CA LEU A 74 2.00 7.63 15.71
C LEU A 74 1.62 8.23 14.37
N GLU A 75 1.35 9.54 14.31
CA GLU A 75 0.94 10.26 13.10
C GLU A 75 2.04 10.22 12.03
N GLN A 76 3.29 10.33 12.44
CA GLN A 76 4.43 10.19 11.55
C GLN A 76 4.57 8.74 11.05
N GLY A 77 4.27 7.75 11.89
CA GLY A 77 4.17 6.34 11.49
C GLY A 77 3.07 6.10 10.45
N GLN A 78 1.90 6.74 10.62
CA GLN A 78 0.82 6.71 9.62
C GLN A 78 1.22 7.35 8.30
N GLN A 79 1.95 8.48 8.34
CA GLN A 79 2.47 9.10 7.11
C GLN A 79 3.50 8.19 6.42
N ALA A 80 4.39 7.55 7.16
CA ALA A 80 5.33 6.57 6.61
C ALA A 80 4.60 5.38 5.96
N ALA A 81 3.48 4.91 6.55
CA ALA A 81 2.61 3.88 5.97
C ALA A 81 1.97 4.35 4.65
N ARG A 82 1.50 5.60 4.61
CA ARG A 82 0.95 6.22 3.40
C ARG A 82 2.00 6.28 2.28
N ASP A 83 3.24 6.71 2.59
CA ASP A 83 4.34 6.79 1.62
C ASP A 83 4.76 5.39 1.11
N SER A 84 4.81 4.38 1.99
CA SER A 84 5.03 2.98 1.59
C SER A 84 3.93 2.48 0.66
N THR A 85 2.69 2.87 0.92
CA THR A 85 1.53 2.50 0.08
C THR A 85 1.61 3.16 -1.29
N LEU A 86 2.09 4.39 -1.40
CA LEU A 86 2.35 5.02 -2.71
C LEU A 86 3.41 4.25 -3.51
N MET A 87 4.45 3.71 -2.85
CA MET A 87 5.41 2.81 -3.49
C MET A 87 4.75 1.51 -3.97
N MET A 88 3.86 0.93 -3.16
CA MET A 88 3.10 -0.26 -3.53
C MET A 88 2.18 0.00 -4.73
N LEU A 89 1.47 1.12 -4.76
CA LEU A 89 0.65 1.57 -5.89
C LEU A 89 1.49 1.81 -7.16
N ALA A 90 2.70 2.31 -7.02
CA ALA A 90 3.63 2.46 -8.15
C ALA A 90 4.00 1.10 -8.77
N CYS A 91 4.20 0.06 -7.94
CA CYS A 91 4.44 -1.31 -8.42
C CYS A 91 3.20 -1.91 -9.10
N ILE A 92 1.99 -1.62 -8.60
CA ILE A 92 0.72 -2.03 -9.24
C ILE A 92 0.59 -1.36 -10.61
N LYS A 93 0.85 -0.06 -10.70
CA LYS A 93 0.81 0.67 -11.98
C LYS A 93 1.85 0.16 -12.97
N GLU A 94 3.06 -0.19 -12.52
CA GLU A 94 4.08 -0.84 -13.35
C GLU A 94 3.58 -2.20 -13.90
N ALA A 95 2.91 -3.00 -13.05
CA ALA A 95 2.40 -4.32 -13.41
C ALA A 95 1.23 -4.29 -14.41
N LEU A 96 0.30 -3.34 -14.24
CA LEU A 96 -1.00 -3.31 -14.93
C LEU A 96 -1.11 -2.21 -16.00
N GLY A 97 -0.20 -1.24 -15.98
CA GLY A 97 -0.26 -0.03 -16.81
C GLY A 97 -1.17 1.07 -16.24
N THR A 98 -2.11 0.73 -15.36
CA THR A 98 -3.03 1.65 -14.67
C THR A 98 -3.44 1.10 -13.31
N LEU A 99 -3.84 1.95 -12.38
CA LEU A 99 -4.42 1.55 -11.09
C LEU A 99 -5.88 1.09 -11.23
N ASP A 100 -6.56 1.47 -12.31
CA ASP A 100 -7.99 1.23 -12.49
C ASP A 100 -8.35 -0.24 -12.83
N LYS A 101 -7.34 -1.09 -13.02
CA LYS A 101 -7.50 -2.55 -13.16
C LYS A 101 -7.52 -3.31 -11.83
N VAL A 102 -7.40 -2.62 -10.70
CA VAL A 102 -7.62 -3.23 -9.38
C VAL A 102 -9.12 -3.31 -9.15
N GLU A 103 -9.63 -4.51 -8.98
CA GLU A 103 -11.04 -4.80 -8.71
C GLU A 103 -11.33 -4.86 -7.22
N GLU A 104 -10.45 -5.49 -6.44
CA GLU A 104 -10.58 -5.62 -4.98
C GLU A 104 -9.21 -5.59 -4.31
N ILE A 105 -9.12 -5.00 -3.13
CA ILE A 105 -7.96 -5.12 -2.27
C ILE A 105 -8.21 -6.26 -1.29
N VAL A 106 -7.58 -7.40 -1.52
CA VAL A 106 -7.84 -8.63 -0.75
C VAL A 106 -7.19 -8.55 0.62
N ARG A 107 -5.92 -8.10 0.66
CA ARG A 107 -5.14 -8.09 1.89
C ARG A 107 -4.05 -7.04 1.86
N VAL A 108 -3.86 -6.39 3.00
CA VAL A 108 -2.71 -5.52 3.28
C VAL A 108 -2.00 -6.00 4.54
N LYS A 109 -0.67 -6.00 4.55
CA LYS A 109 0.13 -6.35 5.69
C LYS A 109 1.21 -5.29 5.90
N GLY A 110 1.36 -4.86 7.13
CA GLY A 110 2.37 -3.88 7.53
C GLY A 110 3.27 -4.43 8.62
N TYR A 111 4.56 -4.17 8.48
CA TYR A 111 5.59 -4.41 9.47
C TYR A 111 6.09 -3.07 9.97
N ILE A 112 5.98 -2.82 11.25
CA ILE A 112 6.27 -1.53 11.87
C ILE A 112 7.47 -1.68 12.81
N ASN A 113 8.53 -0.93 12.54
CA ASN A 113 9.70 -0.86 13.40
C ASN A 113 9.36 -0.02 14.63
N VAL A 114 9.13 -0.67 15.76
CA VAL A 114 8.61 -0.01 16.96
C VAL A 114 9.57 -0.08 18.12
N GLU A 115 9.42 0.87 19.02
CA GLU A 115 10.01 0.77 20.37
C GLU A 115 9.28 -0.34 21.13
N PRO A 116 9.93 -1.15 22.01
CA PRO A 116 9.32 -2.31 22.67
C PRO A 116 8.02 -2.02 23.41
N ASP A 117 7.87 -0.84 23.99
CA ASP A 117 6.68 -0.44 24.76
C ASP A 117 5.58 0.21 23.91
N PHE A 118 5.79 0.36 22.59
CA PHE A 118 4.80 0.95 21.69
C PHE A 118 3.73 -0.08 21.32
N THR A 119 2.48 0.16 21.71
CA THR A 119 1.35 -0.79 21.54
C THR A 119 0.39 -0.41 20.43
N GLU A 120 0.44 0.82 19.88
CA GLU A 120 -0.48 1.31 18.84
C GLU A 120 -0.07 0.90 17.41
N VAL A 121 0.51 -0.31 17.29
CA VAL A 121 1.03 -0.87 16.03
C VAL A 121 -0.03 -0.91 14.93
N SER A 122 -1.26 -1.33 15.30
CA SER A 122 -2.37 -1.39 14.34
C SER A 122 -2.76 0.00 13.82
N ALA A 123 -2.73 1.01 14.68
CA ALA A 123 -3.07 2.39 14.32
C ALA A 123 -2.05 3.00 13.33
N CYS A 124 -0.77 2.62 13.39
CA CYS A 124 0.23 3.06 12.41
C CYS A 124 -0.17 2.69 10.97
N LEU A 125 -0.75 1.50 10.77
CA LEU A 125 -1.12 1.04 9.42
C LEU A 125 -2.38 1.72 8.88
N ASN A 126 -3.08 2.55 9.66
CA ASN A 126 -4.24 3.31 9.19
C ASN A 126 -3.89 4.20 8.00
N GLY A 127 -2.70 4.82 7.98
CA GLY A 127 -2.27 5.64 6.85
C GLY A 127 -2.28 4.90 5.50
N ALA A 128 -1.97 3.60 5.50
CA ALA A 128 -2.09 2.75 4.32
C ALA A 128 -3.56 2.44 3.98
N SER A 129 -4.33 1.99 4.98
CA SER A 129 -5.72 1.57 4.77
C SER A 129 -6.62 2.74 4.34
N GLU A 130 -6.46 3.90 4.95
CA GLU A 130 -7.22 5.11 4.62
C GLU A 130 -6.95 5.57 3.19
N LEU A 131 -5.69 5.59 2.75
CA LEU A 131 -5.34 5.92 1.36
C LEU A 131 -6.01 4.95 0.37
N LEU A 132 -5.98 3.66 0.65
CA LEU A 132 -6.56 2.65 -0.23
C LEU A 132 -8.09 2.76 -0.31
N VAL A 133 -8.76 2.98 0.81
CA VAL A 133 -10.22 3.23 0.84
C VAL A 133 -10.57 4.56 0.17
N GLU A 134 -9.75 5.60 0.35
CA GLU A 134 -9.94 6.89 -0.30
C GLU A 134 -9.87 6.77 -1.84
N LEU A 135 -8.95 5.95 -2.36
CA LEU A 135 -8.80 5.73 -3.80
C LEU A 135 -9.87 4.80 -4.38
N TYR A 136 -10.16 3.68 -3.73
CA TYR A 136 -10.99 2.62 -4.30
C TYR A 136 -12.41 2.55 -3.75
N GLY A 137 -12.72 3.23 -2.63
CA GLY A 137 -14.02 3.12 -1.98
C GLY A 137 -14.24 1.73 -1.34
N ASP A 138 -15.41 1.12 -1.56
CA ASP A 138 -15.74 -0.20 -1.00
C ASP A 138 -14.73 -1.29 -1.41
N PRO A 139 -14.27 -1.40 -2.67
CA PRO A 139 -13.17 -2.30 -3.06
C PRO A 139 -11.84 -2.05 -2.32
N GLY A 140 -11.66 -0.87 -1.75
CA GLY A 140 -10.50 -0.53 -0.91
C GLY A 140 -10.53 -1.14 0.50
N GLN A 141 -11.69 -1.62 0.96
CA GLN A 141 -11.81 -2.30 2.26
C GLN A 141 -11.18 -3.70 2.16
N HIS A 142 -10.26 -4.00 3.07
CA HIS A 142 -9.41 -5.18 2.94
C HIS A 142 -9.19 -5.88 4.29
N THR A 143 -8.78 -7.16 4.23
CA THR A 143 -8.24 -7.84 5.40
C THR A 143 -6.86 -7.31 5.73
N ARG A 144 -6.53 -7.18 7.03
CA ARG A 144 -5.29 -6.51 7.46
C ARG A 144 -4.56 -7.27 8.55
N THR A 145 -3.22 -7.19 8.50
CA THR A 145 -2.34 -7.58 9.60
C THR A 145 -1.31 -6.48 9.82
N ALA A 146 -1.14 -6.02 11.06
CA ALA A 146 -0.08 -5.10 11.47
C ALA A 146 0.76 -5.77 12.56
N ILE A 147 2.09 -5.77 12.38
CA ILE A 147 3.02 -6.46 13.29
C ILE A 147 4.16 -5.48 13.65
N GLY A 148 4.37 -5.29 14.97
CA GLY A 148 5.55 -4.61 15.46
C GLY A 148 6.78 -5.52 15.35
N VAL A 149 7.89 -4.99 14.85
CA VAL A 149 9.14 -5.71 14.67
C VAL A 149 10.31 -4.97 15.31
N ALA A 150 11.34 -5.72 15.70
CA ALA A 150 12.51 -5.17 16.38
C ALA A 150 13.47 -4.43 15.43
N SER A 151 13.47 -4.79 14.15
CA SER A 151 14.32 -4.18 13.12
C SER A 151 13.71 -4.33 11.73
N MET A 152 14.06 -3.41 10.84
CA MET A 152 13.58 -3.36 9.46
C MET A 152 14.75 -3.21 8.49
N PRO A 153 14.61 -3.65 7.23
CA PRO A 153 15.56 -3.32 6.18
C PRO A 153 15.81 -1.81 6.11
N PHE A 154 17.06 -1.40 5.96
CA PHE A 154 17.48 0.01 5.95
C PHE A 154 17.15 0.80 7.23
N GLY A 155 16.63 0.15 8.28
CA GLY A 155 16.21 0.81 9.51
C GLY A 155 14.93 1.66 9.37
N VAL A 156 14.12 1.47 8.31
CA VAL A 156 12.90 2.26 8.09
C VAL A 156 11.83 1.99 9.15
N ALA A 157 10.91 2.93 9.30
CA ALA A 157 9.81 2.85 10.26
C ALA A 157 8.77 1.80 9.88
N ILE A 158 8.56 1.54 8.58
CA ILE A 158 7.49 0.66 8.12
C ILE A 158 7.81 0.03 6.76
N GLU A 159 7.21 -1.14 6.53
CA GLU A 159 7.12 -1.80 5.22
C GLU A 159 5.68 -2.30 5.02
N VAL A 160 5.15 -2.14 3.81
CA VAL A 160 3.79 -2.54 3.46
C VAL A 160 3.79 -3.48 2.26
N GLU A 161 3.08 -4.60 2.34
CA GLU A 161 2.83 -5.55 1.26
C GLU A 161 1.33 -5.74 1.03
N GLY A 162 0.93 -6.23 -0.15
CA GLY A 162 -0.49 -6.43 -0.42
C GLY A 162 -0.78 -7.50 -1.47
N ILE A 163 -2.05 -7.94 -1.46
CA ILE A 163 -2.64 -8.86 -2.45
C ILE A 163 -3.89 -8.17 -3.01
N PHE A 164 -3.99 -8.12 -4.33
CA PHE A 164 -5.02 -7.42 -5.08
C PHE A 164 -5.68 -8.36 -6.06
N GLU A 165 -6.99 -8.29 -6.21
CA GLU A 165 -7.70 -8.88 -7.33
C GLU A 165 -7.69 -7.89 -8.50
N VAL A 166 -7.37 -8.37 -9.70
CA VAL A 166 -7.13 -7.52 -10.87
C VAL A 166 -7.72 -8.16 -12.14
N SER A 167 -8.18 -7.32 -13.06
CA SER A 167 -8.64 -7.72 -14.40
C SER A 167 -7.50 -7.90 -15.42
#